data_53f048d46c0315b0b0a102b4214fa1c6
#
_entry.id   53f048d46c0315b0b0a102b4214fa1c6
#
_cell.length_a   1.000
_cell.length_b   1.000
_cell.length_c   1.000
_cell.angle_alpha   90.00
_cell.angle_beta   90.00
_cell.angle_gamma   90.00
#
_symmetry.space_group_name_H-M   'P 1'
#
loop_
_entity.id
_entity.type
_entity.pdbx_description
1 polymer ?
#
loop_
_entity_poly.entity_id
_entity_poly.type
_entity_poly.pdbx_seq_one_letter_code
_entity_poly.pdbx_strand_id
1 'polypeptide(L)'
;MSEVIALSRARDDAMWAVVANIGKISRVAEIYPTRVAALADRAWREQQVLAYAHLLEGCRQKMPRYSVVPMRRADLPRKWKPLPALGFLRGLFF
;
A
#
# COMPACT_ATOMS: atom_id res chain seq x y z
N MET A 1 -3.90 -11.89 32.26
CA MET A 1 -3.61 -12.79 31.11
C MET A 1 -4.62 -12.64 29.99
N SER A 2 -5.93 -12.70 30.30
CA SER A 2 -6.96 -12.53 29.25
C SER A 2 -6.91 -11.16 28.58
N GLU A 3 -6.57 -10.10 29.31
CA GLU A 3 -6.43 -8.77 28.76
C GLU A 3 -5.29 -8.70 27.75
N VAL A 4 -4.17 -9.36 28.02
CA VAL A 4 -3.03 -9.40 27.13
C VAL A 4 -3.41 -10.12 25.83
N ILE A 5 -4.16 -11.21 25.94
CA ILE A 5 -4.64 -11.97 24.79
C ILE A 5 -5.62 -11.12 23.97
N ALA A 6 -6.53 -10.42 24.63
CA ALA A 6 -7.48 -9.54 23.96
C ALA A 6 -6.77 -8.40 23.22
N LEU A 7 -5.75 -7.79 23.84
CA LEU A 7 -4.95 -6.76 23.20
C LEU A 7 -4.19 -7.31 22.00
N SER A 8 -3.66 -8.53 22.11
CA SER A 8 -2.97 -9.17 20.99
C SER A 8 -3.91 -9.36 19.80
N ARG A 9 -5.15 -9.82 20.06
CA ARG A 9 -6.15 -9.98 19.01
C ARG A 9 -6.52 -8.66 18.37
N ALA A 10 -6.68 -7.61 19.17
CA ALA A 10 -6.97 -6.28 18.67
C ALA A 10 -5.82 -5.76 17.80
N ARG A 11 -4.56 -6.05 18.20
CA ARG A 11 -3.38 -5.69 17.45
C ARG A 11 -3.27 -6.50 16.16
N ASP A 12 -3.66 -7.78 16.21
CA ASP A 12 -3.63 -8.63 15.02
C ASP A 12 -4.60 -8.15 13.94
N ASP A 13 -5.71 -7.52 14.36
CA ASP A 13 -6.64 -6.90 13.43
C ASP A 13 -6.15 -5.54 12.94
N ALA A 14 -5.25 -4.90 13.69
CA ALA A 14 -4.72 -3.59 13.32
C ALA A 14 -3.51 -3.77 12.43
N MET A 15 -3.57 -3.19 11.25
CA MET A 15 -2.53 -3.27 10.25
C MET A 15 -2.20 -1.88 9.74
N TRP A 16 -1.10 -1.78 9.02
CA TRP A 16 -0.71 -0.55 8.34
C TRP A 16 -0.73 -0.81 6.84
N ALA A 17 -1.55 -0.06 6.15
CA ALA A 17 -1.71 -0.20 4.71
C ALA A 17 -0.87 0.82 3.98
N VAL A 18 -0.17 0.35 2.95
CA VAL A 18 0.44 1.23 1.96
C VAL A 18 -0.59 1.41 0.86
N VAL A 19 -1.07 2.64 0.69
CA VAL A 19 -2.12 2.94 -0.27
C VAL A 19 -1.51 3.67 -1.47
N ALA A 20 -1.76 3.13 -2.65
CA ALA A 20 -1.36 3.75 -3.90
C ALA A 20 -2.49 4.63 -4.42
N ASN A 21 -2.18 5.88 -4.77
CA ASN A 21 -3.15 6.85 -5.25
C ASN A 21 -2.73 7.33 -6.64
N ILE A 22 -3.60 7.17 -7.63
CA ILE A 22 -3.41 7.71 -8.97
C ILE A 22 -4.65 8.52 -9.32
N GLY A 23 -4.47 9.86 -9.45
CA GLY A 23 -5.62 10.73 -9.68
C GLY A 23 -6.64 10.59 -8.57
N LYS A 24 -7.86 10.19 -8.91
CA LYS A 24 -8.95 9.98 -7.95
C LYS A 24 -9.10 8.54 -7.50
N ILE A 25 -8.23 7.65 -7.98
CA ILE A 25 -8.32 6.22 -7.68
C ILE A 25 -7.30 5.88 -6.60
N SER A 26 -7.75 5.13 -5.59
CA SER A 26 -6.90 4.65 -4.51
C SER A 26 -7.05 3.15 -4.38
N ARG A 27 -5.95 2.49 -4.08
CA ARG A 27 -5.94 1.05 -3.87
C ARG A 27 -4.92 0.69 -2.80
N VAL A 28 -5.29 -0.25 -1.92
CA VAL A 28 -4.33 -0.81 -0.96
C VAL A 28 -3.32 -1.64 -1.74
N ALA A 29 -2.07 -1.21 -1.68
CA ALA A 29 -0.98 -1.88 -2.39
C ALA A 29 -0.38 -3.03 -1.58
N GLU A 30 -0.23 -2.83 -0.27
CA GLU A 30 0.35 -3.84 0.62
C GLU A 30 -0.08 -3.55 2.06
N ILE A 31 -0.01 -4.56 2.91
CA ILE A 31 -0.30 -4.42 4.34
C ILE A 31 0.86 -4.96 5.17
N TYR A 32 1.08 -4.34 6.32
CA TYR A 32 2.16 -4.69 7.23
C TYR A 32 1.67 -4.68 8.67
N PRO A 33 2.26 -5.49 9.55
CA PRO A 33 1.89 -5.48 10.96
C PRO A 33 2.40 -4.25 11.71
N THR A 34 3.39 -3.53 11.19
CA THR A 34 3.95 -2.36 11.84
C THR A 34 4.01 -1.17 10.88
N ARG A 35 3.93 0.03 11.49
CA ARG A 35 4.06 1.27 10.73
C ARG A 35 5.45 1.42 10.11
N VAL A 36 6.49 0.99 10.85
CA VAL A 36 7.88 1.07 10.35
C VAL A 36 8.04 0.28 9.07
N ALA A 37 7.50 -0.95 9.02
CA ALA A 37 7.57 -1.79 7.83
C ALA A 37 6.81 -1.15 6.66
N ALA A 38 5.64 -0.58 6.93
CA ALA A 38 4.84 0.09 5.89
C ALA A 38 5.56 1.32 5.34
N LEU A 39 6.19 2.11 6.21
CA LEU A 39 6.95 3.28 5.77
C LEU A 39 8.16 2.91 4.93
N ALA A 40 8.84 1.82 5.28
CA ALA A 40 9.96 1.31 4.49
C ALA A 40 9.51 0.88 3.09
N ASP A 41 8.39 0.19 3.00
CA ASP A 41 7.82 -0.22 1.71
C ASP A 41 7.41 0.99 0.89
N ARG A 42 6.76 1.97 1.51
CA ARG A 42 6.39 3.20 0.84
C ARG A 42 7.60 3.90 0.22
N ALA A 43 8.68 4.03 0.98
CA ALA A 43 9.90 4.66 0.50
C ALA A 43 10.49 3.89 -0.69
N TRP A 44 10.50 2.56 -0.60
CA TRP A 44 10.98 1.73 -1.69
C TRP A 44 10.14 1.91 -2.96
N ARG A 45 8.81 1.92 -2.83
CA ARG A 45 7.92 2.11 -3.96
C ARG A 45 8.10 3.47 -4.61
N GLU A 46 8.26 4.51 -3.81
CA GLU A 46 8.52 5.87 -4.31
C GLU A 46 9.83 5.91 -5.10
N GLN A 47 10.85 5.23 -4.64
CA GLN A 47 12.12 5.13 -5.36
C GLN A 47 11.96 4.39 -6.69
N GLN A 48 11.17 3.33 -6.72
CA GLN A 48 10.91 2.59 -7.96
C GLN A 48 10.21 3.49 -8.98
N VAL A 49 9.23 4.25 -8.54
CA VAL A 49 8.50 5.17 -9.42
C VAL A 49 9.44 6.26 -9.95
N LEU A 50 10.29 6.83 -9.09
CA LEU A 50 11.26 7.83 -9.51
C LEU A 50 12.24 7.28 -10.55
N ALA A 51 12.67 6.04 -10.41
CA ALA A 51 13.59 5.42 -11.35
C ALA A 51 12.99 5.33 -12.76
N TYR A 52 11.68 5.28 -12.87
CA TYR A 52 10.98 5.22 -14.14
C TYR A 52 10.34 6.55 -14.53
N ALA A 53 10.64 7.63 -13.81
CA ALA A 53 9.99 8.92 -14.04
C ALA A 53 10.13 9.43 -15.47
N HIS A 54 11.30 9.27 -16.07
CA HIS A 54 11.54 9.72 -17.44
C HIS A 54 10.65 8.98 -18.44
N LEU A 55 10.49 7.66 -18.27
CA LEU A 55 9.63 6.87 -19.12
C LEU A 55 8.17 7.26 -18.95
N LEU A 56 7.77 7.49 -17.70
CA LEU A 56 6.39 7.84 -17.36
C LEU A 56 6.01 9.21 -17.91
N GLU A 57 6.92 10.17 -17.84
CA GLU A 57 6.70 11.50 -18.41
C GLU A 57 6.55 11.43 -19.93
N GLY A 58 7.38 10.67 -20.59
CA GLY A 58 7.30 10.49 -22.04
C GLY A 58 5.98 9.87 -22.48
N CYS A 59 5.40 9.01 -21.65
CA CYS A 59 4.13 8.36 -21.94
C CYS A 59 2.93 9.17 -21.43
N ARG A 60 3.14 10.30 -20.77
CA ARG A 60 2.10 11.12 -20.13
C ARG A 60 1.28 10.35 -19.10
N GLN A 61 1.83 9.29 -18.57
CA GLN A 61 1.15 8.49 -17.58
C GLN A 61 1.25 9.16 -16.20
N LYS A 62 0.15 9.17 -15.46
CA LYS A 62 0.15 9.71 -14.11
C LYS A 62 0.95 8.79 -13.20
N MET A 63 1.77 9.38 -12.34
CA MET A 63 2.56 8.63 -11.38
C MET A 63 1.77 8.41 -10.09
N PRO A 64 1.84 7.21 -9.52
CA PRO A 64 1.18 6.97 -8.25
C PRO A 64 1.89 7.69 -7.10
N ARG A 65 1.11 8.07 -6.11
CA ARG A 65 1.61 8.54 -4.82
C ARG A 65 1.22 7.52 -3.77
N TYR A 66 2.03 7.41 -2.73
CA TYR A 66 1.80 6.41 -1.70
C TYR A 66 1.61 7.08 -0.36
N SER A 67 0.69 6.52 0.43
CA SER A 67 0.45 6.94 1.80
C SER A 67 0.40 5.71 2.69
N VAL A 68 0.67 5.91 3.98
CA VAL A 68 0.60 4.85 4.98
C VAL A 68 -0.53 5.22 5.94
N VAL A 69 -1.50 4.32 6.08
CA VAL A 69 -2.65 4.55 6.94
C VAL A 69 -2.92 3.33 7.81
N PRO A 70 -3.45 3.51 9.03
CA PRO A 70 -3.91 2.37 9.80
C PRO A 70 -5.15 1.76 9.15
N MET A 71 -5.25 0.43 9.22
CA MET A 71 -6.35 -0.29 8.61
C MET A 71 -6.65 -1.55 9.40
N ARG A 72 -7.90 -1.96 9.42
CA ARG A 72 -8.30 -3.24 9.97
C ARG A 72 -8.33 -4.29 8.86
N ARG A 73 -8.02 -5.52 9.22
CA ARG A 73 -8.10 -6.63 8.26
C ARG A 73 -9.51 -6.73 7.66
N ALA A 74 -10.53 -6.49 8.46
CA ALA A 74 -11.92 -6.54 8.00
C ALA A 74 -12.25 -5.51 6.92
N ASP A 75 -11.46 -4.44 6.81
CA ASP A 75 -11.68 -3.39 5.82
C ASP A 75 -11.09 -3.73 4.45
N LEU A 76 -10.34 -4.84 4.35
CA LEU A 76 -9.80 -5.30 3.08
C LEU A 76 -10.87 -6.04 2.28
N PRO A 77 -10.95 -5.81 0.96
CA PRO A 77 -11.81 -6.62 0.10
C PRO A 77 -11.40 -8.09 0.17
N ARG A 78 -12.38 -9.00 0.08
CA ARG A 78 -12.10 -10.45 0.14
C ARG A 78 -11.13 -10.90 -0.94
N LYS A 79 -11.20 -10.31 -2.11
CA LYS A 79 -10.35 -10.66 -3.25
C LYS A 79 -9.14 -9.77 -3.40
N TRP A 80 -8.82 -9.02 -2.34
CA TRP A 80 -7.65 -8.14 -2.39
C TRP A 80 -6.38 -8.95 -2.61
N LYS A 81 -5.52 -8.40 -3.48
CA LYS A 81 -4.18 -8.94 -3.74
C LYS A 81 -3.19 -7.80 -3.68
N PRO A 82 -1.95 -8.03 -3.21
CA PRO A 82 -0.93 -7.01 -3.22
C PRO A 82 -0.69 -6.45 -4.62
N LEU A 83 -0.37 -5.16 -4.67
CA LEU A 83 -0.04 -4.47 -5.91
C LEU A 83 1.47 -4.29 -5.99
N PRO A 84 2.14 -4.79 -7.03
CA PRO A 84 3.57 -4.53 -7.23
C PRO A 84 3.85 -3.03 -7.38
N ALA A 85 5.07 -2.60 -7.08
CA ALA A 85 5.45 -1.19 -7.13
C ALA A 85 5.18 -0.54 -8.49
N LEU A 86 5.36 -1.28 -9.58
CA LEU A 86 5.13 -0.81 -10.93
C LEU A 86 3.91 -1.46 -11.59
N GLY A 87 2.98 -1.96 -10.76
CA GLY A 87 1.78 -2.64 -11.26
C GLY A 87 0.90 -1.75 -12.13
N PHE A 88 0.92 -0.44 -11.89
CA PHE A 88 0.14 0.51 -12.68
C PHE A 88 0.58 0.52 -14.16
N LEU A 89 1.83 0.16 -14.46
CA LEU A 89 2.33 0.09 -15.83
C LEU A 89 1.69 -1.06 -16.62
N ARG A 90 1.21 -2.07 -15.92
CA ARG A 90 0.60 -3.25 -16.54
C ARG A 90 -0.92 -3.24 -16.46
N GLY A 91 -1.50 -2.12 -16.04
CA GLY A 91 -2.94 -2.04 -15.84
C GLY A 91 -3.45 -2.80 -14.63
N LEU A 92 -2.58 -3.22 -13.72
CA LEU A 92 -2.97 -3.99 -12.54
C LEU A 92 -3.55 -3.13 -11.42
N PHE A 93 -3.49 -1.81 -11.57
CA PHE A 93 -3.99 -0.88 -10.57
C PHE A 93 -5.50 -1.00 -10.37
N PHE A 94 -6.20 -1.26 -11.43
CA PHE A 94 -7.64 -1.41 -11.43
C PHE A 94 -8.04 -2.87 -11.25
#